data_86e4d1ca01a0b9f67a9c65689eed9ca1
#
_entry.id   86e4d1ca01a0b9f67a9c65689eed9ca1
#
_cell.length_a   1.000
_cell.length_b   1.000
_cell.length_c   1.000
_cell.angle_alpha   90.00
_cell.angle_beta   90.00
_cell.angle_gamma   90.00
#
_symmetry.space_group_name_H-M   'P 1'
#
loop_
_entity.id
_entity.type
_entity.pdbx_description
1 polymer ?
#
loop_
_entity_poly.entity_id
_entity_poly.type
_entity_poly.pdbx_seq_one_letter_code
_entity_poly.pdbx_strand_id
1 'polypeptide(L)'
;MPENNPKINIVIHRGVNQIGGCITEVATEHTRIIIDFGNNLPSNKEKELTQEEISQLTNGIDAIFYTHYHADHIGQFALVPNTVQQYIGEGALEVMKCKYRTLSKTGDFMQELCALNRMKTYKPDCLIQIGDINITPYYCSHSAFDAYMFKIQANRKTILHTGDFRQHGYLGKGLKGTLRKFIGQVDVLISEGTMLGRLEEKVLTENEIKRNTAEVLKKHKYVYALCSSTDMERLASFHAACMETGRKFVCDKYQKSILDIFAKHGKNKSLFGFEQAFTYPHKETEKVIGHLRHHGFLYVVRGSQEWLIKKRMETYNDEPAYLVYSMWQGYHNGEEAVRLPNVMRIRDIFGNRIFDGTKDGFHTSGHAELQTLHDVCMITQPKTGVVFIHKDATSSPQYLHLPANIQVINNNDNNVEFIIASDNPLGCNNMRFGFEIG
;
A
#
# COMPACT_ATOMS: atom_id res chain seq x y z
N MET A 1 -1.67 44.31 19.06
CA MET A 1 -1.44 43.60 17.81
C MET A 1 -2.22 42.31 17.91
N PRO A 2 -3.00 41.87 16.91
CA PRO A 2 -3.66 40.58 17.01
C PRO A 2 -2.52 39.53 17.14
N GLU A 3 -2.58 38.74 18.20
CA GLU A 3 -1.70 37.58 18.38
C GLU A 3 -1.90 36.66 17.17
N ASN A 4 -0.88 36.58 16.34
CA ASN A 4 -0.88 35.66 15.20
C ASN A 4 -0.78 34.25 15.78
N ASN A 5 -1.94 33.60 16.03
CA ASN A 5 -1.96 32.22 16.46
C ASN A 5 -1.33 31.38 15.35
N PRO A 6 -0.26 30.61 15.61
CA PRO A 6 0.40 29.82 14.58
C PRO A 6 -0.61 28.83 14.00
N LYS A 7 -0.74 28.85 12.69
CA LYS A 7 -1.70 28.05 11.93
C LYS A 7 -1.00 26.87 11.25
N ILE A 8 -1.73 25.78 11.04
CA ILE A 8 -1.32 24.71 10.13
C ILE A 8 -2.35 24.68 9.03
N ASN A 9 -1.88 24.76 7.79
CA ASN A 9 -2.72 24.56 6.61
C ASN A 9 -2.57 23.12 6.12
N ILE A 10 -3.69 22.46 5.83
CA ILE A 10 -3.73 21.10 5.27
C ILE A 10 -4.49 21.18 3.95
N VAL A 11 -3.84 20.75 2.87
CA VAL A 11 -4.44 20.72 1.54
C VAL A 11 -4.37 19.30 1.01
N ILE A 12 -5.53 18.73 0.73
CA ILE A 12 -5.61 17.47 -0.02
C ILE A 12 -5.74 17.85 -1.49
N HIS A 13 -4.64 17.83 -2.21
CA HIS A 13 -4.62 18.21 -3.63
C HIS A 13 -5.32 17.15 -4.51
N ARG A 14 -5.18 15.86 -4.15
CA ARG A 14 -5.78 14.73 -4.88
C ARG A 14 -6.05 13.56 -3.94
N GLY A 15 -7.04 12.72 -4.29
CA GLY A 15 -7.39 11.51 -3.55
C GLY A 15 -8.68 11.61 -2.73
N VAL A 16 -9.36 12.76 -2.65
CA VAL A 16 -10.60 12.92 -1.87
C VAL A 16 -11.78 12.18 -2.50
N ASN A 17 -11.94 12.27 -3.82
CA ASN A 17 -13.06 11.72 -4.58
C ASN A 17 -12.61 10.71 -5.64
N GLN A 18 -11.42 10.15 -5.46
CA GLN A 18 -10.85 9.10 -6.30
C GLN A 18 -9.98 8.17 -5.49
N ILE A 19 -9.88 6.92 -5.93
CA ILE A 19 -8.89 5.96 -5.44
C ILE A 19 -7.58 6.23 -6.18
N GLY A 20 -6.49 6.43 -5.43
CA GLY A 20 -5.17 6.71 -5.99
C GLY A 20 -4.93 8.17 -6.38
N GLY A 21 -3.74 8.44 -6.90
CA GLY A 21 -3.25 9.78 -7.21
C GLY A 21 -3.06 10.64 -5.96
N CYS A 22 -2.83 10.03 -4.79
CA CYS A 22 -2.83 10.73 -3.51
C CYS A 22 -1.73 11.78 -3.41
N ILE A 23 -2.10 13.00 -3.00
CA ILE A 23 -1.20 14.13 -2.72
C ILE A 23 -1.80 14.94 -1.58
N THR A 24 -1.15 14.92 -0.42
CA THR A 24 -1.57 15.67 0.78
C THR A 24 -0.45 16.62 1.20
N GLU A 25 -0.74 17.90 1.30
CA GLU A 25 0.19 18.91 1.82
C GLU A 25 -0.13 19.27 3.26
N VAL A 26 0.90 19.45 4.07
CA VAL A 26 0.82 20.01 5.42
C VAL A 26 1.82 21.15 5.51
N ALA A 27 1.36 22.34 5.86
CA ALA A 27 2.17 23.55 5.88
C ALA A 27 1.99 24.33 7.19
N THR A 28 3.09 24.88 7.67
CA THR A 28 3.13 25.95 8.66
C THR A 28 3.45 27.28 7.95
N GLU A 29 3.70 28.35 8.69
CA GLU A 29 4.19 29.61 8.12
C GLU A 29 5.59 29.47 7.49
N HIS A 30 6.39 28.50 7.95
CA HIS A 30 7.82 28.39 7.60
C HIS A 30 8.19 27.10 6.87
N THR A 31 7.36 26.08 6.92
CA THR A 31 7.69 24.74 6.40
C THR A 31 6.53 24.13 5.67
N ARG A 32 6.80 23.53 4.51
CA ARG A 32 5.80 22.84 3.68
C ARG A 32 6.27 21.44 3.34
N ILE A 33 5.46 20.44 3.66
CA ILE A 33 5.74 19.05 3.32
C ILE A 33 4.57 18.45 2.52
N ILE A 34 4.87 17.46 1.70
CA ILE A 34 3.86 16.65 0.99
C ILE A 34 3.95 15.21 1.48
N ILE A 35 2.81 14.58 1.67
CA ILE A 35 2.66 13.15 1.90
C ILE A 35 2.06 12.53 0.64
N ASP A 36 2.79 11.59 0.07
CA ASP A 36 2.55 10.90 -1.19
C ASP A 36 2.53 11.84 -2.43
N PHE A 37 2.86 11.26 -3.58
CA PHE A 37 2.86 11.95 -4.87
C PHE A 37 2.58 10.91 -5.97
N GLY A 38 1.33 10.48 -6.04
CA GLY A 38 0.90 9.29 -6.76
C GLY A 38 0.44 9.53 -8.19
N ASN A 39 0.48 8.47 -9.01
CA ASN A 39 -0.17 8.41 -10.30
C ASN A 39 -1.67 8.16 -10.14
N ASN A 40 -2.45 8.63 -11.09
CA ASN A 40 -3.84 8.22 -11.22
C ASN A 40 -3.96 6.73 -11.54
N LEU A 41 -5.05 6.12 -11.11
CA LEU A 41 -5.46 4.82 -11.65
C LEU A 41 -6.15 5.01 -13.01
N PRO A 42 -6.11 4.03 -13.92
CA PRO A 42 -6.76 4.11 -15.23
C PRO A 42 -8.27 4.37 -15.18
N SER A 43 -8.92 3.94 -14.09
CA SER A 43 -10.34 4.20 -13.83
C SER A 43 -10.66 5.66 -13.46
N ASN A 44 -9.65 6.46 -13.13
CA ASN A 44 -9.86 7.85 -12.75
C ASN A 44 -10.13 8.72 -13.96
N LYS A 45 -11.09 9.64 -13.83
CA LYS A 45 -11.45 10.60 -14.87
C LYS A 45 -10.45 11.76 -14.97
N GLU A 46 -9.73 12.03 -13.89
CA GLU A 46 -8.72 13.08 -13.85
C GLU A 46 -7.49 12.68 -14.67
N LYS A 47 -6.88 13.67 -15.32
CA LYS A 47 -5.62 13.47 -16.06
C LYS A 47 -4.44 13.38 -15.10
N GLU A 48 -3.37 12.70 -15.54
CA GLU A 48 -2.09 12.81 -14.86
C GLU A 48 -1.59 14.26 -14.85
N LEU A 49 -0.85 14.60 -13.79
CA LEU A 49 -0.23 15.92 -13.71
C LEU A 49 0.85 16.07 -14.78
N THR A 50 0.85 17.20 -15.42
CA THR A 50 1.93 17.61 -16.33
C THR A 50 3.19 17.97 -15.54
N GLN A 51 4.34 18.00 -16.20
CA GLN A 51 5.60 18.41 -15.57
C GLN A 51 5.54 19.84 -15.02
N GLU A 52 4.77 20.72 -15.67
CA GLU A 52 4.56 22.09 -15.21
C GLU A 52 3.73 22.14 -13.92
N GLU A 53 2.62 21.41 -13.85
CA GLU A 53 1.79 21.28 -12.63
C GLU A 53 2.58 20.66 -11.47
N ILE A 54 3.41 19.64 -11.74
CA ILE A 54 4.31 19.05 -10.75
C ILE A 54 5.30 20.11 -10.23
N SER A 55 5.89 20.89 -11.13
CA SER A 55 6.83 21.94 -10.74
C SER A 55 6.16 23.04 -9.91
N GLN A 56 4.92 23.39 -10.22
CA GLN A 56 4.13 24.37 -9.45
C GLN A 56 3.77 23.83 -8.06
N LEU A 57 3.25 22.60 -7.97
CA LEU A 57 2.92 21.96 -6.68
C LEU A 57 4.13 21.79 -5.78
N THR A 58 5.29 21.50 -6.36
CA THR A 58 6.53 21.26 -5.60
C THR A 58 7.35 22.53 -5.35
N ASN A 59 6.93 23.66 -5.85
CA ASN A 59 7.62 24.93 -5.61
C ASN A 59 7.51 25.33 -4.14
N GLY A 60 8.66 25.51 -3.47
CA GLY A 60 8.73 25.85 -2.05
C GLY A 60 8.36 24.69 -1.11
N ILE A 61 8.33 23.46 -1.58
CA ILE A 61 8.18 22.26 -0.76
C ILE A 61 9.56 21.87 -0.20
N ASP A 62 9.64 21.68 1.13
CA ASP A 62 10.87 21.30 1.82
C ASP A 62 11.13 19.79 1.73
N ALA A 63 10.07 18.97 1.78
CA ALA A 63 10.21 17.52 1.69
C ALA A 63 8.92 16.83 1.22
N ILE A 64 9.10 15.65 0.59
CA ILE A 64 8.01 14.71 0.26
C ILE A 64 8.27 13.40 1.01
N PHE A 65 7.24 12.87 1.67
CA PHE A 65 7.26 11.60 2.38
C PHE A 65 6.30 10.61 1.72
N TYR A 66 6.79 9.44 1.35
CA TYR A 66 5.97 8.39 0.76
C TYR A 66 5.55 7.37 1.80
N THR A 67 4.25 7.13 1.95
CA THR A 67 3.71 6.15 2.89
C THR A 67 4.12 4.72 2.51
N HIS A 68 4.12 4.42 1.20
CA HIS A 68 4.54 3.13 0.63
C HIS A 68 4.80 3.25 -0.88
N TYR A 69 5.14 2.13 -1.56
CA TYR A 69 5.61 2.13 -2.95
C TYR A 69 4.57 1.78 -4.02
N HIS A 70 3.27 1.76 -3.74
CA HIS A 70 2.28 1.62 -4.81
C HIS A 70 2.27 2.85 -5.70
N ALA A 71 2.02 2.63 -7.00
CA ALA A 71 2.16 3.70 -8.00
C ALA A 71 1.22 4.88 -7.76
N ASP A 72 0.07 4.64 -7.18
CA ASP A 72 -0.94 5.65 -6.83
C ASP A 72 -0.60 6.47 -5.58
N HIS A 73 0.55 6.19 -4.93
CA HIS A 73 1.13 6.95 -3.83
C HIS A 73 2.52 7.53 -4.15
N ILE A 74 3.32 6.83 -4.97
CA ILE A 74 4.69 7.27 -5.27
C ILE A 74 4.95 7.46 -6.77
N GLY A 75 4.01 7.14 -7.64
CA GLY A 75 4.28 6.93 -9.07
C GLY A 75 4.94 8.09 -9.80
N GLN A 76 4.80 9.32 -9.34
CA GLN A 76 5.39 10.51 -9.97
C GLN A 76 6.76 10.92 -9.38
N PHE A 77 7.34 10.12 -8.50
CA PHE A 77 8.56 10.45 -7.75
C PHE A 77 9.75 10.85 -8.64
N ALA A 78 9.86 10.27 -9.84
CA ALA A 78 10.95 10.55 -10.77
C ALA A 78 10.81 11.92 -11.44
N LEU A 79 9.59 12.48 -11.48
CA LEU A 79 9.28 13.79 -12.07
C LEU A 79 9.46 14.95 -11.07
N VAL A 80 9.57 14.65 -9.78
CA VAL A 80 9.80 15.64 -8.73
C VAL A 80 11.17 16.30 -8.92
N PRO A 81 11.25 17.67 -8.87
CA PRO A 81 12.51 18.39 -9.02
C PRO A 81 13.59 17.91 -8.02
N ASN A 82 14.83 17.88 -8.48
CA ASN A 82 15.98 17.41 -7.67
C ASN A 82 16.25 18.25 -6.42
N THR A 83 15.71 19.44 -6.36
CA THR A 83 15.81 20.37 -5.22
C THR A 83 14.95 19.94 -4.03
N VAL A 84 13.92 19.14 -4.26
CA VAL A 84 12.99 18.65 -3.24
C VAL A 84 13.50 17.34 -2.67
N GLN A 85 13.71 17.30 -1.35
CA GLN A 85 14.15 16.08 -0.68
C GLN A 85 12.98 15.09 -0.54
N GLN A 86 13.18 13.87 -1.01
CA GLN A 86 12.18 12.80 -0.94
C GLN A 86 12.57 11.75 0.09
N TYR A 87 11.60 11.23 0.84
CA TYR A 87 11.77 10.23 1.91
C TYR A 87 10.86 9.01 1.69
N ILE A 88 11.41 7.82 1.93
CA ILE A 88 10.67 6.54 1.84
C ILE A 88 11.19 5.56 2.90
N GLY A 89 10.42 4.54 3.26
CA GLY A 89 10.88 3.45 4.13
C GLY A 89 12.13 2.76 3.60
N GLU A 90 13.03 2.34 4.49
CA GLU A 90 14.33 1.75 4.11
C GLU A 90 14.14 0.47 3.28
N GLY A 91 13.24 -0.43 3.70
CA GLY A 91 12.92 -1.66 2.97
C GLY A 91 12.17 -1.39 1.68
N ALA A 92 11.25 -0.42 1.69
CA ALA A 92 10.52 0.03 0.50
C ALA A 92 11.47 0.55 -0.59
N LEU A 93 12.48 1.33 -0.22
CA LEU A 93 13.52 1.79 -1.15
C LEU A 93 14.30 0.64 -1.79
N GLU A 94 14.67 -0.38 -1.01
CA GLU A 94 15.37 -1.56 -1.55
C GLU A 94 14.48 -2.34 -2.54
N VAL A 95 13.18 -2.50 -2.24
CA VAL A 95 12.21 -3.11 -3.16
C VAL A 95 12.12 -2.32 -4.46
N MET A 96 11.97 -1.00 -4.39
CA MET A 96 11.91 -0.13 -5.56
C MET A 96 13.19 -0.21 -6.40
N LYS A 97 14.37 -0.14 -5.78
CA LYS A 97 15.65 -0.30 -6.48
C LYS A 97 15.78 -1.67 -7.15
N CYS A 98 15.36 -2.75 -6.49
CA CYS A 98 15.34 -4.09 -7.07
C CYS A 98 14.42 -4.17 -8.31
N LYS A 99 13.20 -3.61 -8.20
CA LYS A 99 12.23 -3.52 -9.28
C LYS A 99 12.81 -2.77 -10.48
N TYR A 100 13.26 -1.53 -10.30
CA TYR A 100 13.71 -0.69 -11.41
C TYR A 100 15.02 -1.18 -12.03
N ARG A 101 15.96 -1.74 -11.26
CA ARG A 101 17.14 -2.44 -11.82
C ARG A 101 16.76 -3.66 -12.67
N THR A 102 15.67 -4.33 -12.35
CA THR A 102 15.17 -5.44 -13.15
C THR A 102 14.51 -4.96 -14.43
N LEU A 103 13.70 -3.92 -14.36
CA LEU A 103 13.03 -3.29 -15.51
C LEU A 103 14.03 -2.66 -16.48
N SER A 104 15.14 -2.08 -15.99
CA SER A 104 16.21 -1.47 -16.81
C SER A 104 16.94 -2.45 -17.70
N LYS A 105 16.71 -3.75 -17.55
CA LYS A 105 17.25 -4.75 -18.49
C LYS A 105 16.49 -4.81 -19.81
N THR A 106 15.27 -4.28 -19.85
CA THR A 106 14.36 -4.35 -21.00
C THR A 106 13.79 -3.01 -21.42
N GLY A 107 14.03 -1.95 -20.66
CA GLY A 107 13.56 -0.60 -20.92
C GLY A 107 14.46 0.47 -20.28
N ASP A 108 14.23 1.74 -20.64
CA ASP A 108 14.93 2.86 -20.02
C ASP A 108 14.20 3.33 -18.75
N PHE A 109 14.87 3.19 -17.62
CA PHE A 109 14.41 3.59 -16.27
C PHE A 109 15.52 4.34 -15.51
N MET A 110 16.39 5.03 -16.24
CA MET A 110 17.51 5.76 -15.63
C MET A 110 17.05 6.93 -14.76
N GLN A 111 15.97 7.62 -15.16
CA GLN A 111 15.42 8.73 -14.39
C GLN A 111 14.93 8.24 -13.02
N GLU A 112 14.19 7.13 -12.98
CA GLU A 112 13.69 6.53 -11.75
C GLU A 112 14.84 6.04 -10.86
N LEU A 113 15.85 5.37 -11.44
CA LEU A 113 17.01 4.92 -10.67
C LEU A 113 17.81 6.10 -10.09
N CYS A 114 17.95 7.18 -10.83
CA CYS A 114 18.60 8.39 -10.35
C CYS A 114 17.79 9.03 -9.20
N ALA A 115 16.47 9.12 -9.33
CA ALA A 115 15.61 9.63 -8.27
C ALA A 115 15.69 8.76 -7.00
N LEU A 116 15.57 7.43 -7.13
CA LEU A 116 15.69 6.49 -6.00
C LEU A 116 17.04 6.56 -5.29
N ASN A 117 18.12 6.90 -6.00
CA ASN A 117 19.45 7.03 -5.39
C ASN A 117 19.63 8.32 -4.57
N ARG A 118 18.78 9.35 -4.81
CA ARG A 118 18.76 10.59 -4.04
C ARG A 118 17.81 10.55 -2.84
N MET A 119 16.88 9.57 -2.80
CA MET A 119 15.94 9.45 -1.68
C MET A 119 16.66 9.18 -0.37
N LYS A 120 16.20 9.82 0.68
CA LYS A 120 16.53 9.48 2.06
C LYS A 120 15.57 8.42 2.58
N THR A 121 16.01 7.69 3.58
CA THR A 121 15.18 6.66 4.22
C THR A 121 14.80 7.08 5.63
N TYR A 122 13.64 6.59 6.06
CA TYR A 122 13.22 6.66 7.44
C TYR A 122 12.98 5.25 8.00
N LYS A 123 12.95 5.17 9.32
CA LYS A 123 12.69 3.96 10.10
C LYS A 123 11.49 4.18 11.03
N PRO A 124 10.79 3.10 11.41
CA PRO A 124 9.66 3.23 12.33
C PRO A 124 10.10 3.81 13.68
N ASP A 125 9.23 4.62 14.27
CA ASP A 125 9.42 5.25 15.59
C ASP A 125 10.65 6.17 15.69
N CYS A 126 11.14 6.65 14.53
CA CYS A 126 12.26 7.61 14.47
C CYS A 126 11.74 8.97 14.03
N LEU A 127 11.89 9.96 14.91
CA LEU A 127 11.50 11.33 14.61
C LEU A 127 12.35 11.92 13.49
N ILE A 128 11.68 12.57 12.54
CA ILE A 128 12.29 13.34 11.46
C ILE A 128 11.77 14.76 11.61
N GLN A 129 12.68 15.72 11.68
CA GLN A 129 12.35 17.13 11.75
C GLN A 129 12.64 17.82 10.42
N ILE A 130 11.62 18.48 9.87
CA ILE A 130 11.72 19.35 8.70
C ILE A 130 11.26 20.74 9.14
N GLY A 131 12.16 21.69 9.25
CA GLY A 131 11.86 23.00 9.78
C GLY A 131 11.18 22.91 11.16
N ASP A 132 9.95 23.39 11.25
CA ASP A 132 9.12 23.36 12.47
C ASP A 132 8.07 22.22 12.48
N ILE A 133 8.12 21.33 11.49
CA ILE A 133 7.27 20.12 11.41
C ILE A 133 8.07 18.88 11.86
N ASN A 134 7.50 18.12 12.77
CA ASN A 134 7.99 16.84 13.25
C ASN A 134 7.17 15.69 12.67
N ILE A 135 7.81 14.71 12.05
CA ILE A 135 7.16 13.54 11.43
C ILE A 135 7.71 12.28 12.09
N THR A 136 6.82 11.43 12.62
CA THR A 136 7.19 10.12 13.15
C THR A 136 6.43 9.03 12.39
N PRO A 137 7.15 8.16 11.65
CA PRO A 137 6.55 7.04 10.92
C PRO A 137 6.25 5.86 11.85
N TYR A 138 5.09 5.23 11.68
CA TYR A 138 4.71 4.00 12.38
C TYR A 138 4.28 2.94 11.38
N TYR A 139 4.74 1.72 11.56
CA TYR A 139 4.35 0.60 10.69
C TYR A 139 2.84 0.39 10.64
N CYS A 140 2.33 0.13 9.45
CA CYS A 140 1.00 -0.43 9.23
C CYS A 140 1.07 -1.68 8.33
N SER A 141 0.07 -2.55 8.44
CA SER A 141 -0.11 -3.66 7.51
C SER A 141 -0.80 -3.16 6.25
N HIS A 142 -0.25 -3.50 5.10
CA HIS A 142 -0.83 -3.23 3.79
C HIS A 142 -0.37 -4.31 2.80
N SER A 143 -0.88 -4.29 1.55
CA SER A 143 -0.39 -5.15 0.46
C SER A 143 0.98 -4.72 -0.11
N ALA A 144 1.58 -3.67 0.44
CA ALA A 144 2.95 -3.24 0.23
C ALA A 144 3.81 -3.55 1.46
N PHE A 145 5.04 -4.01 1.24
CA PHE A 145 6.02 -4.14 2.32
C PHE A 145 6.53 -2.78 2.76
N ASP A 146 6.79 -2.61 4.07
CA ASP A 146 7.37 -1.39 4.64
C ASP A 146 6.47 -0.17 4.44
N ALA A 147 5.15 -0.35 4.69
CA ALA A 147 4.14 0.69 4.65
C ALA A 147 4.00 1.38 6.02
N TYR A 148 3.69 2.68 5.99
CA TYR A 148 3.68 3.52 7.18
C TYR A 148 2.51 4.48 7.23
N MET A 149 2.04 4.73 8.46
CA MET A 149 1.29 5.92 8.83
C MET A 149 2.23 6.97 9.43
N PHE A 150 1.90 8.25 9.31
CA PHE A 150 2.69 9.36 9.82
C PHE A 150 1.94 10.12 10.91
N LYS A 151 2.57 10.21 12.09
CA LYS A 151 2.20 11.19 13.11
C LYS A 151 2.96 12.47 12.82
N ILE A 152 2.23 13.55 12.46
CA ILE A 152 2.78 14.84 12.09
C ILE A 152 2.44 15.82 13.20
N GLN A 153 3.43 16.52 13.70
CA GLN A 153 3.27 17.46 14.82
C GLN A 153 3.91 18.81 14.48
N ALA A 154 3.12 19.86 14.60
CA ALA A 154 3.55 21.24 14.47
C ALA A 154 2.63 22.13 15.30
N ASN A 155 3.10 23.30 15.77
CA ASN A 155 2.27 24.28 16.45
C ASN A 155 1.38 23.70 17.57
N ARG A 156 1.88 22.71 18.33
CA ARG A 156 1.16 21.94 19.37
C ARG A 156 -0.04 21.14 18.88
N LYS A 157 -0.20 20.96 17.58
CA LYS A 157 -1.22 20.13 16.97
C LYS A 157 -0.64 18.81 16.50
N THR A 158 -1.48 17.79 16.47
CA THR A 158 -1.14 16.45 16.01
C THR A 158 -2.06 16.04 14.88
N ILE A 159 -1.50 15.66 13.75
CA ILE A 159 -2.19 15.11 12.59
C ILE A 159 -1.76 13.65 12.44
N LEU A 160 -2.69 12.75 12.21
CA LEU A 160 -2.38 11.40 11.78
C LEU A 160 -2.77 11.24 10.30
N HIS A 161 -1.80 10.94 9.46
CA HIS A 161 -2.02 10.49 8.08
C HIS A 161 -1.78 8.99 8.02
N THR A 162 -2.82 8.20 7.73
CA THR A 162 -2.73 6.74 7.82
C THR A 162 -1.96 6.11 6.67
N GLY A 163 -1.84 6.78 5.51
CA GLY A 163 -1.58 6.07 4.27
C GLY A 163 -2.62 4.96 4.08
N ASP A 164 -2.30 3.98 3.25
CA ASP A 164 -3.12 2.79 3.09
C ASP A 164 -2.78 1.75 4.15
N PHE A 165 -3.79 1.12 4.72
CA PHE A 165 -3.59 0.13 5.78
C PHE A 165 -4.71 -0.90 5.86
N ARG A 166 -4.44 -2.00 6.56
CA ARG A 166 -5.43 -3.04 6.87
C ARG A 166 -5.20 -3.63 8.27
N GLN A 167 -6.24 -4.19 8.89
CA GLN A 167 -6.11 -4.91 10.18
C GLN A 167 -6.02 -6.44 10.01
N HIS A 168 -6.54 -6.98 8.94
CA HIS A 168 -6.66 -8.41 8.69
C HIS A 168 -5.38 -9.09 8.15
N GLY A 169 -4.31 -8.32 7.94
CA GLY A 169 -2.97 -8.84 7.68
C GLY A 169 -2.28 -9.37 8.94
N TYR A 170 -1.13 -10.03 8.78
CA TYR A 170 -0.33 -10.53 9.92
C TYR A 170 0.15 -9.41 10.84
N LEU A 171 0.61 -8.30 10.25
CA LEU A 171 1.09 -7.13 10.98
C LEU A 171 -0.05 -6.26 11.51
N GLY A 172 -1.24 -6.36 10.93
CA GLY A 172 -2.43 -5.59 11.32
C GLY A 172 -2.87 -5.82 12.76
N LYS A 173 -2.49 -6.94 13.37
CA LYS A 173 -2.74 -7.23 14.80
C LYS A 173 -2.15 -6.16 15.74
N GLY A 174 -1.10 -5.47 15.31
CA GLY A 174 -0.45 -4.39 16.06
C GLY A 174 -1.15 -3.04 15.98
N LEU A 175 -2.06 -2.82 15.03
CA LEU A 175 -2.65 -1.52 14.71
C LEU A 175 -3.23 -0.80 15.95
N LYS A 176 -4.20 -1.42 16.61
CA LYS A 176 -4.87 -0.82 17.79
C LYS A 176 -3.90 -0.52 18.93
N GLY A 177 -2.89 -1.38 19.13
CA GLY A 177 -1.82 -1.17 20.12
C GLY A 177 -0.95 0.03 19.77
N THR A 178 -0.56 0.16 18.51
CA THR A 178 0.22 1.31 17.99
C THR A 178 -0.56 2.60 18.15
N LEU A 179 -1.83 2.63 17.76
CA LEU A 179 -2.69 3.82 17.87
C LEU A 179 -2.83 4.27 19.33
N ARG A 180 -3.11 3.35 20.27
CA ARG A 180 -3.28 3.70 21.68
C ARG A 180 -1.99 4.14 22.35
N LYS A 181 -0.87 3.46 22.07
CA LYS A 181 0.39 3.68 22.79
C LYS A 181 1.19 4.85 22.24
N PHE A 182 1.22 5.05 20.93
CA PHE A 182 2.15 5.97 20.28
C PHE A 182 1.46 7.17 19.60
N ILE A 183 0.22 6.99 19.14
CA ILE A 183 -0.53 8.06 18.48
C ILE A 183 -1.36 8.84 19.51
N GLY A 184 -2.29 8.17 20.19
CA GLY A 184 -3.23 8.79 21.12
C GLY A 184 -4.28 9.64 20.39
N GLN A 185 -4.85 10.61 21.10
CA GLN A 185 -5.79 11.57 20.54
C GLN A 185 -5.07 12.51 19.58
N VAL A 186 -5.72 12.83 18.45
CA VAL A 186 -5.19 13.74 17.42
C VAL A 186 -6.08 14.95 17.22
N ASP A 187 -5.57 16.01 16.59
CA ASP A 187 -6.40 17.13 16.18
C ASP A 187 -7.10 16.83 14.87
N VAL A 188 -6.40 16.25 13.90
CA VAL A 188 -6.94 15.81 12.60
C VAL A 188 -6.51 14.39 12.29
N LEU A 189 -7.47 13.62 11.77
CA LEU A 189 -7.22 12.32 11.15
C LEU A 189 -7.41 12.43 9.63
N ILE A 190 -6.37 12.07 8.86
CA ILE A 190 -6.44 11.88 7.41
C ILE A 190 -6.32 10.38 7.18
N SER A 191 -7.41 9.73 6.78
CA SER A 191 -7.49 8.27 6.65
C SER A 191 -7.88 7.86 5.24
N GLU A 192 -7.34 6.74 4.77
CA GLU A 192 -7.88 6.08 3.58
C GLU A 192 -9.34 5.67 3.80
N GLY A 193 -10.10 5.55 2.71
CA GLY A 193 -11.51 5.20 2.73
C GLY A 193 -11.94 4.28 1.58
N THR A 194 -11.02 3.50 1.02
CA THR A 194 -11.27 2.63 -0.15
C THR A 194 -12.48 1.72 0.02
N MET A 195 -12.63 1.13 1.21
CA MET A 195 -13.71 0.18 1.48
C MET A 195 -15.05 0.83 1.81
N LEU A 196 -15.13 2.17 1.95
CA LEU A 196 -16.39 2.88 2.18
C LEU A 196 -17.41 2.74 1.02
N GLY A 197 -16.93 2.45 -0.18
CA GLY A 197 -17.78 2.16 -1.36
C GLY A 197 -17.93 0.66 -1.68
N ARG A 198 -17.36 -0.25 -0.86
CA ARG A 198 -17.30 -1.69 -1.15
C ARG A 198 -17.91 -2.54 -0.03
N LEU A 199 -19.13 -2.21 0.36
CA LEU A 199 -19.80 -2.75 1.55
C LEU A 199 -20.01 -4.27 1.52
N GLU A 200 -20.17 -4.84 0.34
CA GLU A 200 -20.42 -6.28 0.13
C GLU A 200 -19.12 -7.10 -0.04
N GLU A 201 -17.95 -6.44 -0.09
CA GLU A 201 -16.68 -7.15 -0.29
C GLU A 201 -16.28 -7.89 1.00
N LYS A 202 -16.22 -9.22 0.89
CA LYS A 202 -15.80 -10.07 2.01
C LYS A 202 -14.30 -9.91 2.25
N VAL A 203 -13.95 -9.53 3.47
CA VAL A 203 -12.57 -9.44 3.93
C VAL A 203 -12.15 -10.75 4.61
N LEU A 204 -11.03 -11.31 4.16
CA LEU A 204 -10.39 -12.49 4.73
C LEU A 204 -9.09 -12.11 5.42
N THR A 205 -8.72 -12.88 6.44
CA THR A 205 -7.40 -12.78 7.03
C THR A 205 -6.36 -13.51 6.18
N GLU A 206 -5.10 -13.10 6.26
CA GLU A 206 -3.99 -13.84 5.62
C GLU A 206 -3.86 -15.28 6.14
N ASN A 207 -4.28 -15.57 7.38
CA ASN A 207 -4.35 -16.94 7.90
C ASN A 207 -5.43 -17.79 7.21
N GLU A 208 -6.56 -17.21 6.82
CA GLU A 208 -7.58 -17.92 6.05
C GLU A 208 -7.09 -18.24 4.65
N ILE A 209 -6.41 -17.28 3.99
CA ILE A 209 -5.78 -17.51 2.69
C ILE A 209 -4.71 -18.60 2.78
N LYS A 210 -3.88 -18.62 3.83
CA LYS A 210 -2.92 -19.69 4.08
C LYS A 210 -3.61 -21.05 4.17
N ARG A 211 -4.70 -21.17 4.96
CA ARG A 211 -5.46 -22.41 5.11
C ARG A 211 -6.07 -22.88 3.79
N ASN A 212 -6.73 -21.98 3.06
CA ASN A 212 -7.31 -22.29 1.76
C ASN A 212 -6.26 -22.77 0.76
N THR A 213 -5.09 -22.12 0.75
CA THR A 213 -3.96 -22.54 -0.09
C THR A 213 -3.43 -23.92 0.30
N ALA A 214 -3.31 -24.22 1.59
CA ALA A 214 -2.89 -25.54 2.05
C ALA A 214 -3.87 -26.66 1.61
N GLU A 215 -5.18 -26.39 1.66
CA GLU A 215 -6.18 -27.35 1.18
C GLU A 215 -6.07 -27.61 -0.35
N VAL A 216 -5.76 -26.60 -1.15
CA VAL A 216 -5.48 -26.78 -2.59
C VAL A 216 -4.21 -27.59 -2.78
N LEU A 217 -3.13 -27.30 -2.04
CA LEU A 217 -1.84 -28.00 -2.15
C LEU A 217 -1.88 -29.47 -1.71
N LYS A 218 -2.77 -29.84 -0.79
CA LYS A 218 -3.02 -31.24 -0.43
C LYS A 218 -3.60 -32.05 -1.59
N LYS A 219 -4.47 -31.41 -2.40
CA LYS A 219 -5.21 -32.06 -3.50
C LYS A 219 -4.50 -32.00 -4.84
N HIS A 220 -3.68 -30.97 -5.07
CA HIS A 220 -3.09 -30.67 -6.37
C HIS A 220 -1.55 -30.55 -6.24
N LYS A 221 -0.87 -31.26 -7.10
CA LYS A 221 0.59 -31.36 -7.09
C LYS A 221 1.28 -30.13 -7.65
N TYR A 222 0.72 -29.55 -8.70
CA TYR A 222 1.28 -28.40 -9.40
C TYR A 222 0.32 -27.21 -9.33
N VAL A 223 0.68 -26.23 -8.55
CA VAL A 223 -0.10 -25.01 -8.34
C VAL A 223 0.74 -23.80 -8.72
N TYR A 224 0.17 -22.92 -9.53
CA TYR A 224 0.74 -21.62 -9.85
C TYR A 224 -0.03 -20.56 -9.06
N ALA A 225 0.65 -19.59 -8.48
CA ALA A 225 0.03 -18.50 -7.75
C ALA A 225 0.32 -17.18 -8.44
N LEU A 226 -0.71 -16.52 -8.95
CA LEU A 226 -0.62 -15.18 -9.55
C LEU A 226 -1.03 -14.15 -8.49
N CYS A 227 -0.04 -13.40 -8.00
CA CYS A 227 -0.22 -12.35 -6.99
C CYS A 227 0.78 -11.23 -7.21
N SER A 228 0.65 -10.14 -6.44
CA SER A 228 1.68 -9.11 -6.38
C SER A 228 3.00 -9.70 -5.87
N SER A 229 4.09 -9.46 -6.62
CA SER A 229 5.44 -9.91 -6.24
C SER A 229 5.99 -9.20 -5.01
N THR A 230 5.31 -8.18 -4.54
CA THR A 230 5.74 -7.32 -3.44
C THR A 230 4.76 -7.28 -2.26
N ASP A 231 3.69 -8.08 -2.29
CA ASP A 231 2.83 -8.30 -1.12
C ASP A 231 3.48 -9.35 -0.20
N MET A 232 4.25 -8.86 0.77
CA MET A 232 5.00 -9.70 1.69
C MET A 232 4.10 -10.67 2.48
N GLU A 233 2.97 -10.20 2.97
CA GLU A 233 2.09 -11.00 3.83
C GLU A 233 1.38 -12.12 3.05
N ARG A 234 0.97 -11.85 1.80
CA ARG A 234 0.41 -12.85 0.89
C ARG A 234 1.44 -13.91 0.51
N LEU A 235 2.67 -13.49 0.19
CA LEU A 235 3.75 -14.41 -0.11
C LEU A 235 4.11 -15.27 1.11
N ALA A 236 4.05 -14.70 2.32
CA ALA A 236 4.23 -15.46 3.56
C ALA A 236 3.11 -16.49 3.78
N SER A 237 1.86 -16.16 3.45
CA SER A 237 0.73 -17.11 3.51
C SER A 237 0.96 -18.30 2.58
N PHE A 238 1.39 -18.07 1.34
CA PHE A 238 1.70 -19.12 0.37
C PHE A 238 2.91 -19.95 0.79
N HIS A 239 3.97 -19.30 1.26
CA HIS A 239 5.15 -19.98 1.76
C HIS A 239 4.81 -20.90 2.96
N ALA A 240 4.07 -20.39 3.94
CA ALA A 240 3.66 -21.18 5.10
C ALA A 240 2.75 -22.37 4.72
N ALA A 241 1.84 -22.20 3.74
CA ALA A 241 1.04 -23.29 3.21
C ALA A 241 1.89 -24.39 2.54
N CYS A 242 2.95 -24.00 1.83
CA CYS A 242 3.90 -24.95 1.25
C CYS A 242 4.66 -25.73 2.34
N MET A 243 5.12 -25.04 3.37
CA MET A 243 5.82 -25.71 4.50
C MET A 243 4.91 -26.72 5.23
N GLU A 244 3.64 -26.34 5.45
CA GLU A 244 2.64 -27.21 6.10
C GLU A 244 2.33 -28.47 5.28
N THR A 245 2.36 -28.37 3.96
CA THR A 245 1.97 -29.47 3.06
C THR A 245 3.16 -30.24 2.46
N GLY A 246 4.40 -29.87 2.77
CA GLY A 246 5.61 -30.46 2.19
C GLY A 246 5.82 -30.10 0.70
N ARG A 247 5.01 -29.22 0.12
CA ARG A 247 5.18 -28.71 -1.24
C ARG A 247 6.33 -27.71 -1.30
N LYS A 248 6.96 -27.55 -2.47
CA LYS A 248 8.02 -26.55 -2.64
C LYS A 248 7.41 -25.18 -2.98
N PHE A 249 7.80 -24.16 -2.24
CA PHE A 249 7.53 -22.78 -2.60
C PHE A 249 8.57 -22.35 -3.65
N VAL A 250 8.14 -22.22 -4.90
CA VAL A 250 9.03 -21.98 -6.05
C VAL A 250 8.87 -20.54 -6.54
N CYS A 251 9.98 -19.90 -6.86
CA CYS A 251 10.03 -18.56 -7.42
C CYS A 251 11.16 -18.39 -8.42
N ASP A 252 11.11 -17.32 -9.22
CA ASP A 252 12.25 -16.95 -10.07
C ASP A 252 13.28 -16.10 -9.31
N LYS A 253 14.38 -15.75 -9.97
CA LYS A 253 15.47 -14.97 -9.38
C LYS A 253 15.03 -13.58 -8.91
N TYR A 254 14.15 -12.91 -9.65
CA TYR A 254 13.63 -11.60 -9.23
C TYR A 254 12.80 -11.72 -7.94
N GLN A 255 11.84 -12.64 -7.93
CA GLN A 255 11.03 -12.89 -6.75
C GLN A 255 11.89 -13.29 -5.55
N LYS A 256 12.93 -14.10 -5.74
CA LYS A 256 13.87 -14.45 -4.66
C LYS A 256 14.57 -13.20 -4.10
N SER A 257 15.01 -12.30 -4.97
CA SER A 257 15.63 -11.04 -4.52
C SER A 257 14.67 -10.19 -3.68
N ILE A 258 13.40 -10.15 -4.03
CA ILE A 258 12.36 -9.47 -3.22
C ILE A 258 12.16 -10.17 -1.88
N LEU A 259 12.08 -11.50 -1.86
CA LEU A 259 11.97 -12.28 -0.60
C LEU A 259 13.17 -12.06 0.32
N ASP A 260 14.38 -11.95 -0.24
CA ASP A 260 15.60 -11.67 0.53
C ASP A 260 15.57 -10.28 1.19
N ILE A 261 15.01 -9.28 0.50
CA ILE A 261 14.78 -7.96 1.08
C ILE A 261 13.77 -8.05 2.24
N PHE A 262 12.68 -8.77 2.08
CA PHE A 262 11.71 -9.01 3.15
C PHE A 262 12.34 -9.71 4.35
N ALA A 263 13.11 -10.77 4.09
CA ALA A 263 13.82 -11.49 5.13
C ALA A 263 14.87 -10.64 5.85
N LYS A 264 15.52 -9.70 5.15
CA LYS A 264 16.49 -8.77 5.74
C LYS A 264 15.82 -7.82 6.74
N HIS A 265 14.71 -7.19 6.35
CA HIS A 265 14.04 -6.14 7.12
C HIS A 265 12.92 -6.64 8.03
N GLY A 266 12.28 -7.77 7.70
CA GLY A 266 11.20 -8.35 8.49
C GLY A 266 11.69 -8.83 9.86
N LYS A 267 11.07 -8.34 10.94
CA LYS A 267 11.45 -8.70 12.31
C LYS A 267 11.05 -10.13 12.69
N ASN A 268 9.91 -10.62 12.20
CA ASN A 268 9.45 -11.97 12.46
C ASN A 268 10.02 -12.95 11.43
N LYS A 269 11.17 -13.53 11.73
CA LYS A 269 11.87 -14.45 10.82
C LYS A 269 11.12 -15.76 10.58
N SER A 270 10.36 -16.25 11.53
CA SER A 270 9.56 -17.48 11.33
C SER A 270 8.46 -17.29 10.28
N LEU A 271 7.95 -16.07 10.13
CA LEU A 271 6.91 -15.76 9.17
C LEU A 271 7.47 -15.19 7.86
N PHE A 272 8.46 -14.27 7.95
CA PHE A 272 8.98 -13.50 6.81
C PHE A 272 10.41 -13.85 6.42
N GLY A 273 10.97 -14.95 6.94
CA GLY A 273 12.31 -15.43 6.59
C GLY A 273 12.36 -16.13 5.23
N PHE A 274 11.23 -16.64 4.75
CA PHE A 274 11.10 -17.38 3.49
C PHE A 274 12.16 -18.48 3.32
N GLU A 275 12.46 -19.18 4.42
CA GLU A 275 13.42 -20.28 4.43
C GLU A 275 12.94 -21.39 3.48
N GLN A 276 13.90 -22.07 2.83
CA GLN A 276 13.63 -23.11 1.85
C GLN A 276 12.83 -22.67 0.59
N ALA A 277 12.65 -21.34 0.36
CA ALA A 277 12.13 -20.86 -0.91
C ALA A 277 13.05 -21.32 -2.04
N PHE A 278 12.50 -22.11 -2.98
CA PHE A 278 13.26 -22.70 -4.08
C PHE A 278 13.35 -21.75 -5.25
N THR A 279 14.56 -21.26 -5.53
CA THR A 279 14.80 -20.46 -6.74
C THR A 279 14.92 -21.36 -7.94
N TYR A 280 13.98 -21.22 -8.89
CA TYR A 280 14.04 -22.01 -10.11
C TYR A 280 15.28 -21.62 -10.95
N PRO A 281 16.17 -22.57 -11.29
CA PRO A 281 17.40 -22.26 -12.01
C PRO A 281 17.13 -21.87 -13.47
N HIS A 282 18.00 -21.04 -14.04
CA HIS A 282 17.92 -20.66 -15.45
C HIS A 282 18.06 -21.88 -16.39
N LYS A 283 18.98 -22.80 -16.07
CA LYS A 283 19.18 -24.06 -16.78
C LYS A 283 18.53 -25.19 -15.98
N GLU A 284 17.56 -25.84 -16.58
CA GLU A 284 16.93 -27.03 -16.02
C GLU A 284 17.84 -28.24 -16.11
N THR A 285 17.81 -29.06 -15.07
CA THR A 285 18.47 -30.36 -15.03
C THR A 285 17.49 -31.43 -14.61
N GLU A 286 17.69 -32.68 -15.02
CA GLU A 286 16.86 -33.83 -14.62
C GLU A 286 16.74 -33.92 -13.07
N LYS A 287 17.79 -33.55 -12.35
CA LYS A 287 17.77 -33.52 -10.88
C LYS A 287 16.75 -32.52 -10.34
N VAL A 288 16.67 -31.31 -10.93
CA VAL A 288 15.68 -30.28 -10.52
C VAL A 288 14.27 -30.73 -10.89
N ILE A 289 14.09 -31.24 -12.11
CA ILE A 289 12.79 -31.74 -12.59
C ILE A 289 12.31 -32.88 -11.69
N GLY A 290 13.14 -33.87 -11.43
CA GLY A 290 12.83 -35.02 -10.56
C GLY A 290 12.50 -34.59 -9.13
N HIS A 291 13.25 -33.62 -8.57
CA HIS A 291 12.98 -33.07 -7.24
C HIS A 291 11.60 -32.40 -7.16
N LEU A 292 11.25 -31.55 -8.11
CA LEU A 292 9.96 -30.85 -8.11
C LEU A 292 8.80 -31.78 -8.49
N ARG A 293 9.01 -32.80 -9.33
CA ARG A 293 8.03 -33.86 -9.57
C ARG A 293 7.76 -34.68 -8.31
N HIS A 294 8.79 -34.99 -7.53
CA HIS A 294 8.61 -35.76 -6.29
C HIS A 294 7.77 -34.98 -5.25
N HIS A 295 8.13 -33.72 -5.01
CA HIS A 295 7.47 -32.93 -3.94
C HIS A 295 6.21 -32.21 -4.38
N GLY A 296 6.05 -31.89 -5.69
CA GLY A 296 5.08 -30.90 -6.15
C GLY A 296 5.44 -29.49 -5.69
N PHE A 297 4.70 -28.49 -6.14
CA PHE A 297 5.05 -27.10 -5.85
C PHE A 297 3.86 -26.14 -5.89
N LEU A 298 4.05 -24.99 -5.25
CA LEU A 298 3.39 -23.74 -5.56
C LEU A 298 4.44 -22.81 -6.19
N TYR A 299 4.21 -22.40 -7.45
CA TYR A 299 5.09 -21.50 -8.18
C TYR A 299 4.49 -20.09 -8.26
N VAL A 300 5.13 -19.13 -7.60
CA VAL A 300 4.71 -17.73 -7.68
C VAL A 300 5.07 -17.16 -9.04
N VAL A 301 4.05 -16.64 -9.74
CA VAL A 301 4.18 -16.12 -11.11
C VAL A 301 3.62 -14.72 -11.25
N ARG A 302 4.04 -14.02 -12.32
CA ARG A 302 3.62 -12.66 -12.67
C ARG A 302 3.01 -12.63 -14.08
N GLY A 303 2.25 -11.58 -14.38
CA GLY A 303 1.59 -11.40 -15.67
C GLY A 303 2.51 -11.49 -16.88
N SER A 304 3.78 -11.08 -16.75
CA SER A 304 4.78 -11.13 -17.82
C SER A 304 5.37 -12.54 -18.10
N GLN A 305 4.92 -13.56 -17.38
CA GLN A 305 5.55 -14.91 -17.42
C GLN A 305 4.70 -15.96 -18.16
N GLU A 306 3.82 -15.55 -19.07
CA GLU A 306 2.98 -16.45 -19.86
C GLU A 306 3.76 -17.59 -20.51
N TRP A 307 4.84 -17.24 -21.25
CA TRP A 307 5.68 -18.23 -21.91
C TRP A 307 6.34 -19.20 -20.93
N LEU A 308 6.81 -18.69 -19.79
CA LEU A 308 7.43 -19.51 -18.75
C LEU A 308 6.45 -20.52 -18.16
N ILE A 309 5.21 -20.08 -17.89
CA ILE A 309 4.14 -20.95 -17.37
C ILE A 309 3.88 -22.11 -18.35
N LYS A 310 3.66 -21.80 -19.64
CA LYS A 310 3.44 -22.81 -20.68
C LYS A 310 4.56 -23.84 -20.73
N LYS A 311 5.82 -23.36 -20.79
CA LYS A 311 7.00 -24.24 -20.79
C LYS A 311 7.08 -25.11 -19.54
N ARG A 312 6.75 -24.60 -18.35
CA ARG A 312 6.74 -25.39 -17.11
C ARG A 312 5.62 -26.42 -17.09
N MET A 313 4.44 -26.09 -17.62
CA MET A 313 3.35 -27.05 -17.74
C MET A 313 3.69 -28.21 -18.69
N GLU A 314 4.47 -27.96 -19.73
CA GLU A 314 5.01 -29.02 -20.59
C GLU A 314 6.02 -29.93 -19.86
N THR A 315 6.89 -29.33 -19.02
CA THR A 315 7.86 -30.07 -18.22
C THR A 315 7.22 -30.91 -17.12
N TYR A 316 6.18 -30.36 -16.46
CA TYR A 316 5.45 -30.98 -15.34
C TYR A 316 4.05 -31.36 -15.77
N ASN A 317 3.94 -32.35 -16.68
CA ASN A 317 2.71 -32.77 -17.33
C ASN A 317 2.16 -34.11 -16.84
N ASP A 318 2.78 -34.70 -15.82
CA ASP A 318 2.34 -35.97 -15.19
C ASP A 318 1.05 -35.82 -14.37
N GLU A 319 0.71 -34.60 -13.95
CA GLU A 319 -0.57 -34.22 -13.32
C GLU A 319 -1.05 -32.86 -13.82
N PRO A 320 -2.37 -32.57 -13.75
CA PRO A 320 -2.92 -31.26 -14.10
C PRO A 320 -2.37 -30.14 -13.23
N ALA A 321 -2.07 -29.00 -13.86
CA ALA A 321 -1.67 -27.78 -13.15
C ALA A 321 -2.89 -26.88 -12.90
N TYR A 322 -2.90 -26.21 -11.75
CA TYR A 322 -3.95 -25.31 -11.31
C TYR A 322 -3.39 -23.89 -11.05
N LEU A 323 -4.27 -22.89 -11.18
CA LEU A 323 -3.96 -21.49 -10.86
C LEU A 323 -4.69 -21.06 -9.60
N VAL A 324 -3.98 -20.55 -8.62
CA VAL A 324 -4.52 -19.68 -7.56
C VAL A 324 -4.39 -18.24 -8.03
N TYR A 325 -5.51 -17.63 -8.40
CA TYR A 325 -5.58 -16.22 -8.75
C TYR A 325 -5.78 -15.40 -7.46
N SER A 326 -4.74 -14.71 -7.01
CA SER A 326 -4.72 -14.01 -5.74
C SER A 326 -4.51 -12.50 -5.92
N MET A 327 -5.31 -11.92 -6.80
CA MET A 327 -5.35 -10.49 -7.08
C MET A 327 -6.80 -10.01 -7.07
N TRP A 328 -6.98 -8.70 -7.00
CA TRP A 328 -8.31 -8.09 -7.08
C TRP A 328 -8.99 -8.42 -8.41
N GLN A 329 -10.30 -8.75 -8.34
CA GLN A 329 -11.06 -9.16 -9.54
C GLN A 329 -11.17 -8.07 -10.60
N GLY A 330 -11.12 -6.79 -10.26
CA GLY A 330 -11.13 -5.68 -11.20
C GLY A 330 -9.99 -5.72 -12.23
N TYR A 331 -8.89 -6.43 -11.94
CA TYR A 331 -7.79 -6.60 -12.90
C TYR A 331 -8.11 -7.57 -14.05
N HIS A 332 -9.20 -8.31 -13.99
CA HIS A 332 -9.67 -9.15 -15.09
C HIS A 332 -11.12 -8.85 -15.50
N ASN A 333 -11.86 -8.06 -14.72
CA ASN A 333 -13.23 -7.64 -15.01
C ASN A 333 -13.29 -6.11 -14.87
N GLY A 334 -13.68 -5.39 -15.92
CA GLY A 334 -13.87 -3.94 -15.86
C GLY A 334 -12.71 -3.12 -16.44
N GLU A 335 -12.65 -1.84 -16.11
CA GLU A 335 -11.74 -0.86 -16.71
C GLU A 335 -10.27 -1.14 -16.43
N GLU A 336 -9.94 -1.64 -15.24
CA GLU A 336 -8.56 -1.98 -14.85
C GLU A 336 -8.01 -3.20 -15.62
N ALA A 337 -8.88 -4.05 -16.20
CA ALA A 337 -8.45 -5.19 -17.01
C ALA A 337 -7.67 -4.77 -18.26
N VAL A 338 -7.96 -3.60 -18.81
CA VAL A 338 -7.25 -3.04 -19.97
C VAL A 338 -5.77 -2.79 -19.64
N ARG A 339 -5.48 -2.42 -18.38
CA ARG A 339 -4.11 -2.20 -17.91
C ARG A 339 -3.29 -3.46 -17.79
N LEU A 340 -3.93 -4.60 -17.50
CA LEU A 340 -3.25 -5.87 -17.24
C LEU A 340 -3.68 -7.01 -18.18
N PRO A 341 -3.58 -6.84 -19.52
CA PRO A 341 -4.03 -7.85 -20.48
C PRO A 341 -3.30 -9.20 -20.30
N ASN A 342 -2.09 -9.19 -19.75
CA ASN A 342 -1.32 -10.39 -19.46
C ASN A 342 -1.98 -11.27 -18.37
N VAL A 343 -2.76 -10.69 -17.46
CA VAL A 343 -3.50 -11.43 -16.44
C VAL A 343 -4.54 -12.34 -17.09
N MET A 344 -5.28 -11.80 -18.07
CA MET A 344 -6.27 -12.57 -18.82
C MET A 344 -5.62 -13.73 -19.58
N ARG A 345 -4.52 -13.48 -20.29
CA ARG A 345 -3.80 -14.54 -21.03
C ARG A 345 -3.30 -15.68 -20.13
N ILE A 346 -2.86 -15.36 -18.90
CA ILE A 346 -2.52 -16.40 -17.93
C ILE A 346 -3.76 -17.19 -17.50
N ARG A 347 -4.86 -16.53 -17.20
CA ARG A 347 -6.12 -17.21 -16.84
C ARG A 347 -6.56 -18.17 -17.94
N ASP A 348 -6.46 -17.76 -19.21
CA ASP A 348 -6.83 -18.56 -20.38
C ASP A 348 -6.03 -19.87 -20.49
N ILE A 349 -4.75 -19.88 -20.07
CA ILE A 349 -3.90 -21.10 -20.04
C ILE A 349 -4.52 -22.20 -19.16
N PHE A 350 -5.12 -21.80 -18.03
CA PHE A 350 -5.63 -22.74 -17.03
C PHE A 350 -7.10 -23.09 -17.27
N GLY A 351 -7.87 -22.26 -18.00
CA GLY A 351 -9.29 -22.49 -18.29
C GLY A 351 -10.12 -22.63 -17.01
N ASN A 352 -10.75 -23.80 -16.80
CA ASN A 352 -11.56 -24.07 -15.61
C ASN A 352 -10.76 -24.53 -14.37
N ARG A 353 -9.43 -24.62 -14.47
CA ARG A 353 -8.53 -25.02 -13.38
C ARG A 353 -8.01 -23.81 -12.61
N ILE A 354 -8.91 -22.90 -12.25
CA ILE A 354 -8.60 -21.66 -11.54
C ILE A 354 -9.38 -21.63 -10.23
N PHE A 355 -8.67 -21.35 -9.13
CA PHE A 355 -9.22 -20.92 -7.87
C PHE A 355 -9.23 -19.39 -7.86
N ASP A 356 -10.42 -18.80 -7.91
CA ASP A 356 -10.59 -17.35 -8.03
C ASP A 356 -10.41 -16.65 -6.69
N GLY A 357 -9.74 -15.48 -6.73
CA GLY A 357 -9.37 -14.75 -5.54
C GLY A 357 -10.52 -14.41 -4.62
N THR A 358 -11.51 -13.70 -5.12
CA THR A 358 -12.65 -13.25 -4.30
C THR A 358 -13.64 -14.37 -4.06
N LYS A 359 -13.99 -15.10 -5.12
CA LYS A 359 -15.02 -16.14 -5.08
C LYS A 359 -14.63 -17.33 -4.21
N ASP A 360 -13.39 -17.80 -4.35
CA ASP A 360 -12.92 -19.04 -3.72
C ASP A 360 -12.04 -18.79 -2.48
N GLY A 361 -11.85 -17.49 -2.11
CA GLY A 361 -11.20 -17.12 -0.88
C GLY A 361 -9.67 -17.11 -0.93
N PHE A 362 -9.08 -16.68 -2.05
CA PHE A 362 -7.63 -16.55 -2.23
C PHE A 362 -7.13 -15.12 -2.35
N HIS A 363 -8.03 -14.14 -2.21
CA HIS A 363 -7.71 -12.73 -2.19
C HIS A 363 -8.40 -12.03 -1.03
N THR A 364 -7.76 -11.01 -0.51
CA THR A 364 -8.34 -10.03 0.41
C THR A 364 -7.77 -8.66 0.09
N SER A 365 -8.55 -7.62 0.37
CA SER A 365 -8.17 -6.24 0.14
C SER A 365 -6.88 -5.86 0.88
N GLY A 366 -6.10 -4.94 0.32
CA GLY A 366 -5.00 -4.27 1.01
C GLY A 366 -5.47 -3.17 1.98
N HIS A 367 -6.78 -2.86 2.00
CA HIS A 367 -7.36 -1.68 2.63
C HIS A 367 -8.21 -2.03 3.85
N ALA A 368 -8.38 -1.04 4.73
CA ALA A 368 -9.11 -1.17 5.98
C ALA A 368 -10.62 -1.37 5.74
N GLU A 369 -11.18 -2.44 6.32
CA GLU A 369 -12.62 -2.64 6.37
C GLU A 369 -13.33 -1.61 7.26
N LEU A 370 -14.64 -1.46 7.12
CA LEU A 370 -15.45 -0.46 7.84
C LEU A 370 -15.22 -0.46 9.34
N GLN A 371 -15.21 -1.66 9.98
CA GLN A 371 -14.97 -1.77 11.40
C GLN A 371 -13.58 -1.27 11.81
N THR A 372 -12.57 -1.51 10.97
CA THR A 372 -11.21 -1.00 11.20
C THR A 372 -11.15 0.52 11.09
N LEU A 373 -11.79 1.11 10.08
CA LEU A 373 -11.89 2.57 9.92
C LEU A 373 -12.62 3.21 11.11
N HIS A 374 -13.74 2.62 11.53
CA HIS A 374 -14.47 3.05 12.75
C HIS A 374 -13.55 3.00 13.98
N ASP A 375 -12.84 1.89 14.21
CA ASP A 375 -11.97 1.72 15.37
C ASP A 375 -10.82 2.74 15.40
N VAL A 376 -10.25 3.09 14.23
CA VAL A 376 -9.22 4.13 14.12
C VAL A 376 -9.79 5.47 14.56
N CYS A 377 -10.97 5.87 14.08
CA CYS A 377 -11.64 7.10 14.50
C CYS A 377 -11.91 7.11 16.01
N MET A 378 -12.41 6.00 16.55
CA MET A 378 -12.75 5.89 17.98
C MET A 378 -11.52 5.91 18.89
N ILE A 379 -10.38 5.35 18.44
CA ILE A 379 -9.14 5.36 19.23
C ILE A 379 -8.45 6.73 19.17
N THR A 380 -8.42 7.35 17.99
CA THR A 380 -7.71 8.62 17.79
C THR A 380 -8.54 9.84 18.16
N GLN A 381 -9.86 9.74 18.24
CA GLN A 381 -10.80 10.79 18.66
C GLN A 381 -10.41 12.17 18.12
N PRO A 382 -10.42 12.38 16.79
CA PRO A 382 -9.93 13.61 16.18
C PRO A 382 -10.77 14.82 16.64
N LYS A 383 -10.11 15.82 17.22
CA LYS A 383 -10.79 16.99 17.83
C LYS A 383 -11.42 17.91 16.80
N THR A 384 -10.72 18.13 15.69
CA THR A 384 -11.20 18.97 14.58
C THR A 384 -12.06 18.14 13.63
N GLY A 385 -11.59 16.91 13.30
CA GLY A 385 -12.35 16.01 12.46
C GLY A 385 -11.49 15.01 11.71
N VAL A 386 -12.18 14.20 10.89
CA VAL A 386 -11.58 13.20 10.01
C VAL A 386 -11.86 13.56 8.55
N VAL A 387 -10.82 13.47 7.72
CA VAL A 387 -10.90 13.53 6.25
C VAL A 387 -10.63 12.13 5.72
N PHE A 388 -11.54 11.60 4.91
CA PHE A 388 -11.31 10.35 4.19
C PHE A 388 -10.82 10.64 2.79
N ILE A 389 -9.65 10.11 2.47
CA ILE A 389 -9.00 10.15 1.15
C ILE A 389 -8.95 8.75 0.52
N HIS A 390 -8.44 8.61 -0.68
CA HIS A 390 -8.29 7.33 -1.37
C HIS A 390 -9.63 6.56 -1.44
N LYS A 391 -10.70 7.24 -1.83
CA LYS A 391 -12.06 6.70 -1.88
C LYS A 391 -12.80 7.18 -3.13
N ASP A 392 -13.75 6.39 -3.59
CA ASP A 392 -14.63 6.81 -4.67
C ASP A 392 -15.52 7.99 -4.25
N ALA A 393 -15.89 8.84 -5.20
CA ALA A 393 -16.78 9.98 -4.97
C ALA A 393 -18.14 9.57 -4.39
N THR A 394 -18.60 8.37 -4.70
CA THR A 394 -19.88 7.81 -4.21
C THR A 394 -19.77 7.16 -2.83
N SER A 395 -18.56 7.01 -2.30
CA SER A 395 -18.33 6.40 -0.97
C SER A 395 -18.84 7.29 0.13
N SER A 396 -19.58 6.71 1.09
CA SER A 396 -20.17 7.46 2.19
C SER A 396 -19.59 7.07 3.55
N PRO A 397 -18.96 8.01 4.30
CA PRO A 397 -18.53 7.78 5.66
C PRO A 397 -19.68 7.52 6.67
N GLN A 398 -20.93 7.76 6.29
CA GLN A 398 -22.10 7.50 7.14
C GLN A 398 -22.20 6.03 7.58
N TYR A 399 -21.72 5.11 6.77
CA TYR A 399 -21.67 3.67 7.11
C TYR A 399 -20.76 3.34 8.29
N LEU A 400 -19.91 4.27 8.71
CA LEU A 400 -19.07 4.09 9.90
C LEU A 400 -19.85 4.34 11.21
N HIS A 401 -21.03 4.94 11.17
CA HIS A 401 -21.84 5.26 12.36
C HIS A 401 -21.04 5.96 13.46
N LEU A 402 -20.22 6.94 13.09
CA LEU A 402 -19.39 7.68 14.03
C LEU A 402 -20.24 8.51 14.98
N PRO A 403 -19.84 8.66 16.26
CA PRO A 403 -20.57 9.51 17.21
C PRO A 403 -20.49 10.99 16.80
N ALA A 404 -21.49 11.77 17.19
CA ALA A 404 -21.67 13.17 16.78
C ALA A 404 -20.49 14.11 17.14
N ASN A 405 -19.67 13.73 18.11
CA ASN A 405 -18.46 14.49 18.48
C ASN A 405 -17.26 14.24 17.54
N ILE A 406 -17.33 13.30 16.61
CA ILE A 406 -16.34 13.11 15.55
C ILE A 406 -16.90 13.68 14.26
N GLN A 407 -16.42 14.85 13.89
CA GLN A 407 -16.83 15.50 12.66
C GLN A 407 -16.15 14.85 11.46
N VAL A 408 -16.91 14.51 10.41
CA VAL A 408 -16.36 14.15 9.10
C VAL A 408 -16.27 15.43 8.28
N ILE A 409 -15.05 15.77 7.89
CA ILE A 409 -14.78 16.92 7.02
C ILE A 409 -15.02 16.44 5.59
N ASN A 410 -16.15 16.81 5.02
CA ASN A 410 -16.51 16.53 3.64
C ASN A 410 -16.35 17.81 2.82
N ASN A 411 -15.77 17.69 1.65
CA ASN A 411 -15.87 18.73 0.63
C ASN A 411 -16.36 18.08 -0.66
N ASN A 412 -17.25 18.75 -1.38
CA ASN A 412 -17.77 18.26 -2.66
C ASN A 412 -16.77 18.47 -3.80
N ASP A 413 -15.69 19.20 -3.53
CA ASP A 413 -14.63 19.49 -4.49
C ASP A 413 -13.52 18.41 -4.42
N ASN A 414 -12.75 18.26 -5.49
CA ASN A 414 -11.63 17.33 -5.56
C ASN A 414 -10.45 17.74 -4.66
N ASN A 415 -10.45 18.98 -4.17
CA ASN A 415 -9.47 19.52 -3.21
C ASN A 415 -10.14 19.83 -1.89
N VAL A 416 -9.49 19.50 -0.79
CA VAL A 416 -9.91 19.90 0.56
C VAL A 416 -8.80 20.75 1.17
N GLU A 417 -9.15 22.00 1.52
CA GLU A 417 -8.27 22.88 2.26
C GLU A 417 -8.90 23.25 3.61
N PHE A 418 -8.13 23.17 4.67
CA PHE A 418 -8.58 23.61 5.99
C PHE A 418 -7.42 24.04 6.88
N ILE A 419 -7.70 24.95 7.79
CA ILE A 419 -6.72 25.54 8.69
C ILE A 419 -7.01 25.13 10.12
N ILE A 420 -5.99 24.67 10.83
CA ILE A 420 -6.06 24.41 12.28
C ILE A 420 -5.30 25.53 12.99
N ALA A 421 -6.01 26.29 13.83
CA ALA A 421 -5.37 27.27 14.71
C ALA A 421 -4.85 26.59 15.98
N SER A 422 -3.73 27.07 16.54
CA SER A 422 -3.28 26.63 17.86
C SER A 422 -4.25 27.10 18.94
N ASP A 423 -4.49 26.27 19.98
CA ASP A 423 -5.28 26.69 21.13
C ASP A 423 -4.51 27.75 21.90
N ASN A 424 -5.18 28.87 22.19
CA ASN A 424 -4.62 29.91 23.06
C ASN A 424 -4.66 29.41 24.51
N PRO A 425 -3.58 29.38 25.30
CA PRO A 425 -3.63 28.91 26.68
C PRO A 425 -4.30 29.86 27.67
N LEU A 426 -4.75 31.04 27.23
CA LEU A 426 -5.38 32.05 28.07
C LEU A 426 -6.67 32.59 27.42
N GLY A 427 -7.82 32.05 27.80
CA GLY A 427 -9.12 32.69 27.52
C GLY A 427 -10.24 31.69 27.28
N CYS A 428 -11.06 31.52 28.32
CA CYS A 428 -12.43 31.05 28.15
C CYS A 428 -13.20 32.02 27.25
N ASN A 429 -13.99 31.47 26.36
CA ASN A 429 -15.09 32.04 25.58
C ASN A 429 -14.83 32.40 24.12
N ASN A 430 -15.69 31.76 23.33
CA ASN A 430 -16.07 32.01 21.94
C ASN A 430 -15.32 31.23 20.87
N MET A 431 -15.73 29.96 20.71
CA MET A 431 -15.60 29.27 19.42
C MET A 431 -16.47 29.99 18.39
N ARG A 432 -15.85 30.78 17.53
CA ARG A 432 -16.40 31.13 16.21
C ARG A 432 -15.60 30.32 15.20
N PHE A 433 -16.25 29.32 14.62
CA PHE A 433 -15.76 28.64 13.46
C PHE A 433 -15.84 29.61 12.27
N GLY A 434 -14.71 30.13 11.83
CA GLY A 434 -14.60 30.87 10.58
C GLY A 434 -14.19 29.90 9.49
N PHE A 435 -15.13 29.49 8.67
CA PHE A 435 -14.85 28.92 7.36
C PHE A 435 -14.77 30.09 6.39
N GLU A 436 -13.57 30.46 5.96
CA GLU A 436 -13.42 31.26 4.75
C GLU A 436 -13.24 30.29 3.59
N ILE A 437 -14.25 30.27 2.73
CA ILE A 437 -14.24 29.59 1.43
C ILE A 437 -13.68 30.62 0.45
N GLY A 438 -12.51 30.33 -0.12
CA GLY A 438 -11.95 31.02 -1.28
C GLY A 438 -12.05 30.17 -2.53
#